data_7ff8092ae026e596fe84168ff1daebae
#
_entry.id   7ff8092ae026e596fe84168ff1daebae
#
_cell.length_a   1.000
_cell.length_b   1.000
_cell.length_c   1.000
_cell.angle_alpha   90.00
_cell.angle_beta   90.00
_cell.angle_gamma   90.00
#
_symmetry.space_group_name_H-M   'P 1'
#
loop_
_entity.id
_entity.type
_entity.pdbx_description
1 polymer ?
#
loop_
_entity_poly.entity_id
_entity_poly.type
_entity_poly.pdbx_seq_one_letter_code
_entity_poly.pdbx_strand_id
1 'polypeptide(L)'
;MDDAMNRSIALVVAERTGGYSKGNETRELILRTALGILVDEGYRAMSMRRVAGACDMKFGNLTYHYRSREDLVRELLEAVIRSYEIQFDQIIHMPGVPRERLGRICQFILEDIRSKNTTRIFPELWALSNHDDFVLGRVQDLYRRARAPLVEIIGEMRPDLPPADREAVALFISASMEGTTPFGGYEKPFEPMMPTLERIAIHAFVSLVETYDRQQVADADGG
;
A
#
# COMPACT_ATOMS: atom_id res chain seq x y z
N MET A 1 21.69 -9.04 -10.69
CA MET A 1 20.34 -9.64 -10.77
C MET A 1 19.68 -9.72 -9.37
N ASP A 2 20.20 -8.94 -8.40
CA ASP A 2 19.85 -9.04 -6.95
C ASP A 2 19.19 -7.80 -6.34
N ASP A 3 18.89 -6.77 -7.13
CA ASP A 3 18.40 -5.48 -6.59
C ASP A 3 16.86 -5.36 -6.57
N ALA A 4 16.14 -6.24 -7.26
CA ALA A 4 14.67 -6.24 -7.27
C ALA A 4 14.07 -7.00 -6.06
N MET A 5 14.85 -7.87 -5.40
CA MET A 5 14.36 -8.74 -4.31
C MET A 5 14.31 -8.06 -2.94
N ASN A 6 14.79 -6.84 -2.81
CA ASN A 6 14.89 -6.13 -1.52
C ASN A 6 14.17 -4.76 -1.48
N ARG A 7 13.20 -4.51 -2.38
CA ARG A 7 12.28 -3.38 -2.21
C ARG A 7 11.16 -3.77 -1.23
N SER A 8 11.55 -4.10 0.00
CA SER A 8 10.58 -4.20 1.08
C SER A 8 10.02 -2.81 1.39
N ILE A 9 8.75 -2.72 1.77
CA ILE A 9 8.14 -1.49 2.32
C ILE A 9 9.13 -0.87 3.29
N ALA A 10 9.78 0.22 2.88
CA ALA A 10 10.68 0.97 3.73
C ALA A 10 9.81 1.78 4.69
N LEU A 11 9.82 1.44 5.99
CA LEU A 11 9.09 2.24 6.97
C LEU A 11 9.68 3.65 7.04
N VAL A 12 8.84 4.65 6.79
CA VAL A 12 9.20 6.05 6.98
C VAL A 12 8.55 6.56 8.26
N VAL A 13 9.31 6.53 9.35
CA VAL A 13 8.85 6.96 10.67
C VAL A 13 8.97 8.48 10.77
N ALA A 14 7.85 9.16 11.13
CA ALA A 14 7.89 10.60 11.35
C ALA A 14 8.70 10.94 12.60
N GLU A 15 9.58 11.91 12.49
CA GLU A 15 10.20 12.50 13.66
C GLU A 15 9.17 13.24 14.51
N ARG A 16 9.18 13.00 15.82
CA ARG A 16 8.38 13.81 16.75
C ARG A 16 9.12 15.11 17.05
N THR A 17 8.48 16.23 16.80
CA THR A 17 9.00 17.57 17.12
C THR A 17 9.35 17.64 18.61
N GLY A 18 10.62 17.94 18.94
CA GLY A 18 11.11 18.02 20.32
C GLY A 18 11.57 16.70 20.94
N GLY A 19 11.56 15.60 20.20
CA GLY A 19 12.10 14.30 20.66
C GLY A 19 13.63 14.25 20.55
N TYR A 20 14.28 13.64 21.57
CA TYR A 20 15.70 13.31 21.47
C TYR A 20 15.90 12.25 20.36
N SER A 21 16.99 12.32 19.58
CA SER A 21 17.38 11.38 18.53
C SER A 21 17.21 9.90 18.97
N LYS A 22 17.64 9.57 20.19
CA LYS A 22 17.50 8.24 20.79
C LYS A 22 16.04 7.77 20.93
N GLY A 23 15.09 8.70 21.15
CA GLY A 23 13.67 8.36 21.22
C GLY A 23 13.09 7.98 19.85
N ASN A 24 13.53 8.64 18.78
CA ASN A 24 13.13 8.32 17.41
C ASN A 24 13.73 7.00 16.95
N GLU A 25 15.01 6.73 17.25
CA GLU A 25 15.67 5.45 16.98
C GLU A 25 14.95 4.27 17.65
N THR A 26 14.54 4.46 18.92
CA THR A 26 13.78 3.43 19.65
C THR A 26 12.41 3.18 19.03
N ARG A 27 11.71 4.22 18.60
CA ARG A 27 10.41 4.08 17.93
C ARG A 27 10.55 3.35 16.58
N GLU A 28 11.56 3.69 15.82
CA GLU A 28 11.87 3.01 14.56
C GLU A 28 12.17 1.52 14.79
N LEU A 29 12.98 1.18 15.79
CA LEU A 29 13.24 -0.20 16.18
C LEU A 29 11.95 -0.95 16.52
N ILE A 30 11.08 -0.34 17.34
CA ILE A 30 9.78 -0.93 17.71
C ILE A 30 8.91 -1.19 16.49
N LEU A 31 8.79 -0.21 15.59
CA LEU A 31 7.96 -0.34 14.40
C LEU A 31 8.50 -1.37 13.41
N ARG A 32 9.81 -1.40 13.17
CA ARG A 32 10.46 -2.43 12.34
C ARG A 32 10.26 -3.84 12.91
N THR A 33 10.41 -3.98 14.23
CA THR A 33 10.19 -5.26 14.92
C THR A 33 8.72 -5.69 14.84
N ALA A 34 7.78 -4.76 15.05
CA ALA A 34 6.36 -5.03 14.92
C ALA A 34 5.97 -5.45 13.49
N LEU A 35 6.54 -4.76 12.48
CA LEU A 35 6.38 -5.14 11.09
C LEU A 35 6.89 -6.56 10.81
N GLY A 36 8.09 -6.89 11.29
CA GLY A 36 8.66 -8.24 11.14
C GLY A 36 7.75 -9.32 11.74
N ILE A 37 7.22 -9.10 12.95
CA ILE A 37 6.29 -10.03 13.59
C ILE A 37 5.00 -10.15 12.78
N LEU A 38 4.45 -9.03 12.29
CA LEU A 38 3.25 -9.04 11.45
C LEU A 38 3.47 -9.85 10.18
N VAL A 39 4.60 -9.68 9.51
CA VAL A 39 4.96 -10.39 8.27
C VAL A 39 5.21 -11.89 8.48
N ASP A 40 5.93 -12.25 9.55
CA ASP A 40 6.41 -13.61 9.74
C ASP A 40 5.48 -14.48 10.58
N GLU A 41 4.77 -13.88 11.54
CA GLU A 41 3.94 -14.58 12.52
C GLU A 41 2.44 -14.22 12.43
N GLY A 42 2.09 -13.18 11.66
CA GLY A 42 0.74 -12.67 11.48
C GLY A 42 0.29 -11.69 12.58
N TYR A 43 -0.82 -11.01 12.32
CA TYR A 43 -1.35 -9.96 13.21
C TYR A 43 -1.68 -10.46 14.62
N ARG A 44 -2.17 -11.70 14.75
CA ARG A 44 -2.54 -12.25 16.08
C ARG A 44 -1.34 -12.40 17.00
N ALA A 45 -0.16 -12.73 16.45
CA ALA A 45 1.07 -12.86 17.21
C ALA A 45 1.63 -11.51 17.68
N MET A 46 1.30 -10.40 17.01
CA MET A 46 1.80 -9.06 17.32
C MET A 46 1.15 -8.49 18.58
N SER A 47 1.52 -9.00 19.74
CA SER A 47 1.13 -8.44 21.05
C SER A 47 2.21 -7.48 21.56
N MET A 48 1.82 -6.52 22.40
CA MET A 48 2.76 -5.57 23.03
C MET A 48 3.91 -6.28 23.79
N ARG A 49 3.62 -7.40 24.46
CA ARG A 49 4.65 -8.22 25.15
C ARG A 49 5.58 -8.91 24.16
N ARG A 50 5.04 -9.43 23.05
CA ARG A 50 5.85 -10.09 21.99
C ARG A 50 6.79 -9.09 21.33
N VAL A 51 6.30 -7.89 21.02
CA VAL A 51 7.12 -6.80 20.45
C VAL A 51 8.19 -6.34 21.42
N ALA A 52 7.86 -6.11 22.70
CA ALA A 52 8.85 -5.73 23.73
C ALA A 52 9.97 -6.77 23.85
N GLY A 53 9.62 -8.05 23.92
CA GLY A 53 10.59 -9.15 24.01
C GLY A 53 11.47 -9.24 22.76
N ALA A 54 10.91 -9.03 21.57
CA ALA A 54 11.67 -9.05 20.31
C ALA A 54 12.61 -7.84 20.15
N CYS A 55 12.29 -6.70 20.79
CA CYS A 55 13.16 -5.53 20.88
C CYS A 55 14.19 -5.60 22.00
N ASP A 56 14.23 -6.70 22.76
CA ASP A 56 15.05 -6.83 23.98
C ASP A 56 14.83 -5.68 24.99
N MET A 57 13.58 -5.27 25.16
CA MET A 57 13.23 -4.19 26.07
C MET A 57 12.18 -4.61 27.11
N LYS A 58 12.20 -3.92 28.25
CA LYS A 58 11.15 -4.11 29.26
C LYS A 58 9.81 -3.61 28.73
N PHE A 59 8.72 -4.30 29.09
CA PHE A 59 7.36 -3.93 28.70
C PHE A 59 7.03 -2.46 29.03
N GLY A 60 7.49 -1.95 30.21
CA GLY A 60 7.31 -0.54 30.59
C GLY A 60 7.97 0.44 29.63
N ASN A 61 9.09 0.09 29.01
CA ASN A 61 9.75 0.94 28.00
C ASN A 61 8.92 0.99 26.72
N LEU A 62 8.35 -0.13 26.29
CA LEU A 62 7.47 -0.16 25.12
C LEU A 62 6.22 0.71 25.37
N THR A 63 5.57 0.55 26.55
CA THR A 63 4.36 1.30 26.88
C THR A 63 4.58 2.81 27.07
N TYR A 64 5.80 3.22 27.33
CA TYR A 64 6.19 4.65 27.29
C TYR A 64 6.08 5.23 25.88
N HIS A 65 6.43 4.46 24.84
CA HIS A 65 6.35 4.88 23.45
C HIS A 65 4.94 4.68 22.86
N TYR A 66 4.29 3.56 23.18
CA TYR A 66 2.97 3.15 22.67
C TYR A 66 2.10 2.64 23.81
N ARG A 67 1.06 3.38 24.15
CA ARG A 67 0.18 3.06 25.30
C ARG A 67 -0.66 1.81 25.06
N SER A 68 -1.01 1.55 23.81
CA SER A 68 -1.84 0.43 23.39
C SER A 68 -1.31 -0.22 22.10
N ARG A 69 -1.86 -1.40 21.78
CA ARG A 69 -1.60 -2.07 20.52
C ARG A 69 -2.14 -1.25 19.34
N GLU A 70 -3.29 -0.62 19.52
CA GLU A 70 -3.93 0.24 18.53
C GLU A 70 -3.04 1.44 18.20
N ASP A 71 -2.40 2.05 19.19
CA ASP A 71 -1.45 3.14 18.96
C ASP A 71 -0.23 2.68 18.14
N LEU A 72 0.29 1.49 18.46
CA LEU A 72 1.40 0.88 17.71
C LEU A 72 1.00 0.57 16.27
N VAL A 73 -0.16 -0.05 16.07
CA VAL A 73 -0.69 -0.39 14.73
C VAL A 73 -0.96 0.88 13.93
N ARG A 74 -1.56 1.90 14.54
CA ARG A 74 -1.81 3.18 13.88
C ARG A 74 -0.52 3.78 13.33
N GLU A 75 0.51 3.87 14.14
CA GLU A 75 1.78 4.46 13.71
C GLU A 75 2.53 3.56 12.71
N LEU A 76 2.41 2.24 12.84
CA LEU A 76 2.94 1.31 11.86
C LEU A 76 2.30 1.53 10.47
N LEU A 77 0.98 1.59 10.40
CA LEU A 77 0.27 1.83 9.15
C LEU A 77 0.56 3.22 8.58
N GLU A 78 0.66 4.25 9.43
CA GLU A 78 1.09 5.59 8.98
C GLU A 78 2.51 5.59 8.39
N ALA A 79 3.43 4.83 8.97
CA ALA A 79 4.79 4.71 8.43
C ALA A 79 4.82 3.97 7.08
N VAL A 80 3.95 2.97 6.90
CA VAL A 80 3.74 2.27 5.62
C VAL A 80 3.14 3.22 4.58
N ILE A 81 2.04 3.90 4.90
CA ILE A 81 1.37 4.85 4.00
C ILE A 81 2.36 5.92 3.51
N ARG A 82 3.12 6.49 4.43
CA ARG A 82 4.10 7.54 4.10
C ARG A 82 5.17 7.07 3.13
N SER A 83 5.59 5.82 3.24
CA SER A 83 6.54 5.22 2.31
C SER A 83 5.97 5.19 0.88
N TYR A 84 4.71 4.81 0.72
CA TYR A 84 4.03 4.85 -0.59
C TYR A 84 3.85 6.28 -1.10
N GLU A 85 3.42 7.21 -0.24
CA GLU A 85 3.23 8.61 -0.62
C GLU A 85 4.50 9.24 -1.19
N ILE A 86 5.66 8.97 -0.58
CA ILE A 86 6.94 9.45 -1.08
C ILE A 86 7.25 8.89 -2.49
N GLN A 87 6.99 7.60 -2.70
CA GLN A 87 7.22 6.98 -4.01
C GLN A 87 6.25 7.51 -5.07
N PHE A 88 4.98 7.67 -4.72
CA PHE A 88 3.98 8.23 -5.64
C PHE A 88 4.26 9.69 -5.97
N ASP A 89 4.65 10.50 -4.99
CA ASP A 89 5.04 11.89 -5.20
C ASP A 89 6.20 12.01 -6.20
N GLN A 90 7.20 11.14 -6.08
CA GLN A 90 8.31 11.08 -7.04
C GLN A 90 7.81 10.74 -8.46
N ILE A 91 6.88 9.80 -8.59
CA ILE A 91 6.34 9.39 -9.89
C ILE A 91 5.46 10.48 -10.51
N ILE A 92 4.61 11.13 -9.72
CA ILE A 92 3.72 12.21 -10.19
C ILE A 92 4.54 13.39 -10.75
N HIS A 93 5.63 13.74 -10.07
CA HIS A 93 6.48 14.86 -10.46
C HIS A 93 7.59 14.48 -11.47
N MET A 94 7.63 13.24 -11.95
CA MET A 94 8.54 12.86 -13.01
C MET A 94 8.26 13.61 -14.31
N PRO A 95 9.32 14.01 -15.06
CA PRO A 95 9.16 14.49 -16.44
C PRO A 95 8.49 13.42 -17.30
N GLY A 96 7.62 13.83 -18.19
CA GLY A 96 6.95 12.92 -19.12
C GLY A 96 5.45 13.18 -19.20
N VAL A 97 4.79 12.43 -20.08
CA VAL A 97 3.34 12.56 -20.29
C VAL A 97 2.57 11.78 -19.20
N PRO A 98 1.33 12.21 -18.86
CA PRO A 98 0.52 11.56 -17.82
C PRO A 98 0.36 10.04 -18.02
N ARG A 99 0.24 9.59 -19.27
CA ARG A 99 0.18 8.18 -19.66
C ARG A 99 1.36 7.35 -19.12
N GLU A 100 2.57 7.89 -19.24
CA GLU A 100 3.79 7.20 -18.75
C GLU A 100 3.81 7.14 -17.22
N ARG A 101 3.38 8.21 -16.57
CA ARG A 101 3.28 8.26 -15.08
C ARG A 101 2.25 7.26 -14.56
N LEU A 102 1.09 7.13 -15.25
CA LEU A 102 0.10 6.08 -14.93
C LEU A 102 0.74 4.69 -15.00
N GLY A 103 1.44 4.39 -16.10
CA GLY A 103 2.15 3.12 -16.26
C GLY A 103 3.17 2.86 -15.15
N ARG A 104 3.91 3.89 -14.73
CA ARG A 104 4.90 3.80 -13.64
C ARG A 104 4.30 3.52 -12.27
N ILE A 105 3.15 4.14 -11.94
CA ILE A 105 2.45 3.83 -10.69
C ILE A 105 1.95 2.38 -10.70
N CYS A 106 1.33 1.94 -11.79
CA CYS A 106 0.86 0.56 -11.92
C CYS A 106 2.02 -0.44 -11.82
N GLN A 107 3.13 -0.15 -12.49
CA GLN A 107 4.34 -0.97 -12.40
C GLN A 107 4.85 -1.07 -10.97
N PHE A 108 5.00 0.07 -10.29
CA PHE A 108 5.48 0.12 -8.90
C PHE A 108 4.61 -0.72 -7.96
N ILE A 109 3.28 -0.61 -8.07
CA ILE A 109 2.36 -1.37 -7.20
C ILE A 109 2.43 -2.87 -7.51
N LEU A 110 2.43 -3.27 -8.80
CA LEU A 110 2.50 -4.68 -9.19
C LEU A 110 3.85 -5.33 -8.84
N GLU A 111 4.94 -4.59 -8.93
CA GLU A 111 6.25 -5.04 -8.44
C GLU A 111 6.25 -5.21 -6.91
N ASP A 112 5.64 -4.26 -6.17
CA ASP A 112 5.57 -4.29 -4.70
C ASP A 112 4.70 -5.44 -4.18
N ILE A 113 3.60 -5.79 -4.89
CA ILE A 113 2.77 -6.96 -4.58
C ILE A 113 3.58 -8.26 -4.53
N ARG A 114 4.68 -8.37 -5.30
CA ARG A 114 5.59 -9.51 -5.27
C ARG A 114 6.49 -9.55 -4.03
N SER A 115 6.53 -8.48 -3.25
CA SER A 115 7.30 -8.47 -2.02
C SER A 115 6.65 -9.34 -0.93
N LYS A 116 7.49 -9.97 -0.08
CA LYS A 116 7.02 -10.76 1.07
C LYS A 116 6.15 -9.93 1.99
N ASN A 117 6.54 -8.69 2.25
CA ASN A 117 5.84 -7.81 3.16
C ASN A 117 4.43 -7.53 2.66
N THR A 118 4.28 -7.07 1.43
CA THR A 118 3.00 -6.73 0.84
C THR A 118 2.07 -7.94 0.74
N THR A 119 2.58 -9.06 0.21
CA THR A 119 1.79 -10.30 0.12
C THR A 119 1.28 -10.79 1.47
N ARG A 120 2.00 -10.59 2.57
CA ARG A 120 1.59 -11.10 3.89
C ARG A 120 0.82 -10.11 4.72
N ILE A 121 1.10 -8.80 4.60
CA ILE A 121 0.45 -7.76 5.40
C ILE A 121 -0.98 -7.48 4.91
N PHE A 122 -1.16 -7.22 3.61
CA PHE A 122 -2.45 -6.72 3.13
C PHE A 122 -3.59 -7.71 3.29
N PRO A 123 -3.45 -9.02 2.96
CA PRO A 123 -4.50 -9.99 3.22
C PRO A 123 -4.87 -10.12 4.71
N GLU A 124 -3.91 -10.02 5.63
CA GLU A 124 -4.18 -9.97 7.08
C GLU A 124 -5.02 -8.74 7.44
N LEU A 125 -4.66 -7.56 6.91
CA LEU A 125 -5.40 -6.32 7.15
C LEU A 125 -6.83 -6.37 6.57
N TRP A 126 -7.00 -6.95 5.37
CA TRP A 126 -8.33 -7.12 4.77
C TRP A 126 -9.21 -8.04 5.61
N ALA A 127 -8.67 -9.18 6.05
CA ALA A 127 -9.41 -10.11 6.89
C ALA A 127 -9.82 -9.47 8.23
N LEU A 128 -8.93 -8.70 8.84
CA LEU A 128 -9.18 -8.01 10.11
C LEU A 128 -10.19 -6.88 9.97
N SER A 129 -10.15 -6.12 8.88
CA SER A 129 -11.07 -5.01 8.63
C SER A 129 -12.55 -5.43 8.59
N ASN A 130 -12.84 -6.71 8.39
CA ASN A 130 -14.20 -7.26 8.45
C ASN A 130 -14.74 -7.41 9.89
N HIS A 131 -13.88 -7.30 10.90
CA HIS A 131 -14.23 -7.60 12.30
C HIS A 131 -13.73 -6.56 13.30
N ASP A 132 -13.05 -5.51 12.84
CA ASP A 132 -12.44 -4.48 13.67
C ASP A 132 -12.57 -3.11 12.98
N ASP A 133 -13.45 -2.26 13.51
CA ASP A 133 -13.74 -0.93 12.95
C ASP A 133 -12.52 -0.01 12.92
N PHE A 134 -11.62 -0.14 13.89
CA PHE A 134 -10.38 0.63 13.91
C PHE A 134 -9.49 0.24 12.71
N VAL A 135 -9.29 -1.06 12.49
CA VAL A 135 -8.52 -1.57 11.34
C VAL A 135 -9.20 -1.19 10.03
N LEU A 136 -10.55 -1.32 9.94
CA LEU A 136 -11.32 -0.90 8.78
C LEU A 136 -11.05 0.56 8.43
N GLY A 137 -11.15 1.46 9.39
CA GLY A 137 -10.90 2.88 9.18
C GLY A 137 -9.46 3.15 8.67
N ARG A 138 -8.47 2.41 9.17
CA ARG A 138 -7.08 2.57 8.73
C ARG A 138 -6.84 2.04 7.32
N VAL A 139 -7.42 0.89 6.98
CA VAL A 139 -7.35 0.30 5.63
C VAL A 139 -8.03 1.21 4.61
N GLN A 140 -9.21 1.74 4.93
CA GLN A 140 -9.91 2.69 4.06
C GLN A 140 -9.11 3.97 3.83
N ASP A 141 -8.49 4.53 4.88
CA ASP A 141 -7.65 5.72 4.77
C ASP A 141 -6.41 5.45 3.91
N LEU A 142 -5.75 4.31 4.11
CA LEU A 142 -4.62 3.87 3.30
C LEU A 142 -4.99 3.83 1.81
N TYR A 143 -6.05 3.13 1.45
CA TYR A 143 -6.45 3.00 0.04
C TYR A 143 -6.96 4.31 -0.56
N ARG A 144 -7.62 5.15 0.21
CA ARG A 144 -8.01 6.49 -0.25
C ARG A 144 -6.78 7.32 -0.62
N ARG A 145 -5.76 7.33 0.24
CA ARG A 145 -4.50 8.07 0.01
C ARG A 145 -3.70 7.46 -1.14
N ALA A 146 -3.62 6.14 -1.22
CA ALA A 146 -2.93 5.44 -2.31
C ALA A 146 -3.58 5.62 -3.69
N ARG A 147 -4.91 5.83 -3.76
CA ARG A 147 -5.61 6.11 -5.02
C ARG A 147 -5.54 7.56 -5.47
N ALA A 148 -5.30 8.52 -4.58
CA ALA A 148 -5.29 9.93 -4.93
C ALA A 148 -4.37 10.25 -6.14
N PRO A 149 -3.14 9.72 -6.23
CA PRO A 149 -2.28 9.88 -7.39
C PRO A 149 -2.87 9.37 -8.71
N LEU A 150 -3.58 8.24 -8.67
CA LEU A 150 -4.25 7.69 -9.86
C LEU A 150 -5.36 8.64 -10.34
N VAL A 151 -6.17 9.15 -9.42
CA VAL A 151 -7.26 10.11 -9.73
C VAL A 151 -6.69 11.37 -10.36
N GLU A 152 -5.58 11.89 -9.83
CA GLU A 152 -4.89 13.06 -10.35
C GLU A 152 -4.40 12.85 -11.80
N ILE A 153 -3.65 11.77 -12.04
CA ILE A 153 -3.12 11.44 -13.37
C ILE A 153 -4.24 11.15 -14.36
N ILE A 154 -5.30 10.46 -13.96
CA ILE A 154 -6.50 10.24 -14.82
C ILE A 154 -7.14 11.58 -15.18
N GLY A 155 -7.21 12.51 -14.21
CA GLY A 155 -7.72 13.85 -14.48
C GLY A 155 -6.88 14.66 -15.47
N GLU A 156 -5.56 14.47 -15.48
CA GLU A 156 -4.66 15.08 -16.47
C GLU A 156 -4.82 14.41 -17.87
N MET A 157 -4.97 13.08 -17.90
CA MET A 157 -5.18 12.34 -19.17
C MET A 157 -6.55 12.64 -19.78
N ARG A 158 -7.58 12.79 -18.95
CA ARG A 158 -8.98 12.94 -19.32
C ARG A 158 -9.65 14.06 -18.53
N PRO A 159 -9.31 15.33 -18.83
CA PRO A 159 -9.92 16.48 -18.16
C PRO A 159 -11.43 16.61 -18.41
N ASP A 160 -11.94 15.96 -19.43
CA ASP A 160 -13.37 15.86 -19.79
C ASP A 160 -14.17 14.98 -18.83
N LEU A 161 -13.53 14.02 -18.11
CA LEU A 161 -14.25 13.13 -17.22
C LEU A 161 -14.69 13.84 -15.93
N PRO A 162 -15.94 13.61 -15.49
CA PRO A 162 -16.40 14.06 -14.17
C PRO A 162 -15.56 13.45 -13.03
N PRO A 163 -15.42 14.13 -11.87
CA PRO A 163 -14.68 13.61 -10.73
C PRO A 163 -15.10 12.20 -10.29
N ALA A 164 -16.40 11.90 -10.29
CA ALA A 164 -16.93 10.60 -9.92
C ALA A 164 -16.45 9.45 -10.84
N ASP A 165 -16.34 9.73 -12.14
CA ASP A 165 -15.87 8.74 -13.12
C ASP A 165 -14.36 8.52 -12.99
N ARG A 166 -13.58 9.58 -12.71
CA ARG A 166 -12.13 9.45 -12.41
C ARG A 166 -11.89 8.57 -11.17
N GLU A 167 -12.69 8.78 -10.12
CA GLU A 167 -12.64 7.94 -8.90
C GLU A 167 -13.02 6.50 -9.19
N ALA A 168 -14.07 6.25 -9.98
CA ALA A 168 -14.51 4.90 -10.33
C ALA A 168 -13.44 4.15 -11.13
N VAL A 169 -12.84 4.80 -12.13
CA VAL A 169 -11.76 4.22 -12.93
C VAL A 169 -10.52 3.97 -12.09
N ALA A 170 -10.13 4.91 -11.23
CA ALA A 170 -9.00 4.74 -10.31
C ALA A 170 -9.25 3.59 -9.32
N LEU A 171 -10.47 3.46 -8.79
CA LEU A 171 -10.87 2.35 -7.92
C LEU A 171 -10.78 1.00 -8.64
N PHE A 172 -11.29 0.92 -9.87
CA PHE A 172 -11.22 -0.30 -10.67
C PHE A 172 -9.75 -0.73 -10.93
N ILE A 173 -8.89 0.21 -11.31
CA ILE A 173 -7.45 -0.04 -11.53
C ILE A 173 -6.81 -0.53 -10.24
N SER A 174 -7.02 0.17 -9.10
CA SER A 174 -6.47 -0.21 -7.80
C SER A 174 -6.94 -1.60 -7.37
N ALA A 175 -8.24 -1.87 -7.42
CA ALA A 175 -8.82 -3.17 -7.05
C ALA A 175 -8.31 -4.32 -7.95
N SER A 176 -8.13 -4.05 -9.24
CA SER A 176 -7.61 -5.04 -10.20
C SER A 176 -6.15 -5.41 -9.90
N MET A 177 -5.32 -4.44 -9.53
CA MET A 177 -3.94 -4.71 -9.11
C MET A 177 -3.89 -5.51 -7.82
N GLU A 178 -4.61 -5.08 -6.79
CA GLU A 178 -4.67 -5.77 -5.49
C GLU A 178 -5.19 -7.20 -5.62
N GLY A 179 -6.13 -7.44 -6.52
CA GLY A 179 -6.66 -8.76 -6.84
C GLY A 179 -5.61 -9.75 -7.38
N THR A 180 -4.43 -9.31 -7.79
CA THR A 180 -3.33 -10.20 -8.19
C THR A 180 -2.57 -10.80 -7.02
N THR A 181 -2.66 -10.22 -5.81
CA THR A 181 -1.94 -10.63 -4.60
C THR A 181 -2.06 -12.12 -4.28
N PRO A 182 -3.27 -12.73 -4.24
CA PRO A 182 -3.39 -14.15 -3.90
C PRO A 182 -2.85 -15.09 -4.98
N PHE A 183 -2.63 -14.60 -6.19
CA PHE A 183 -2.18 -15.42 -7.34
C PHE A 183 -0.69 -15.24 -7.62
N GLY A 184 -0.21 -13.99 -7.69
CA GLY A 184 1.12 -13.61 -8.15
C GLY A 184 2.01 -12.99 -7.08
N GLY A 185 1.56 -12.88 -5.83
CA GLY A 185 2.36 -12.39 -4.71
C GLY A 185 3.55 -13.31 -4.38
N TYR A 186 4.32 -12.94 -3.38
CA TYR A 186 5.50 -13.68 -2.91
C TYR A 186 5.17 -15.15 -2.62
N GLU A 187 5.96 -16.07 -3.18
CA GLU A 187 5.77 -17.53 -3.04
C GLU A 187 4.39 -18.03 -3.50
N LYS A 188 3.68 -17.30 -4.35
CA LYS A 188 2.42 -17.74 -4.94
C LYS A 188 2.64 -18.49 -6.27
N PRO A 189 1.71 -19.38 -6.67
CA PRO A 189 1.92 -20.24 -7.83
C PRO A 189 2.19 -19.50 -9.14
N PHE A 190 1.64 -18.30 -9.32
CA PHE A 190 1.79 -17.50 -10.54
C PHE A 190 2.78 -16.33 -10.39
N GLU A 191 3.57 -16.27 -9.32
CA GLU A 191 4.63 -15.26 -9.15
C GLU A 191 5.55 -15.17 -10.38
N PRO A 192 5.99 -16.29 -11.01
CA PRO A 192 6.83 -16.24 -12.22
C PRO A 192 6.17 -15.56 -13.42
N MET A 193 4.82 -15.48 -13.46
CA MET A 193 4.06 -14.84 -14.54
C MET A 193 3.89 -13.33 -14.33
N MET A 194 4.18 -12.81 -13.15
CA MET A 194 3.95 -11.39 -12.81
C MET A 194 4.57 -10.40 -13.80
N PRO A 195 5.78 -10.59 -14.35
CA PRO A 195 6.31 -9.68 -15.37
C PRO A 195 5.47 -9.61 -16.65
N THR A 196 4.75 -10.68 -16.98
CA THR A 196 3.81 -10.68 -18.12
C THR A 196 2.48 -10.07 -17.75
N LEU A 197 1.94 -10.39 -16.55
CA LEU A 197 0.71 -9.81 -16.04
C LEU A 197 0.84 -8.28 -15.87
N GLU A 198 1.99 -7.79 -15.41
CA GLU A 198 2.31 -6.38 -15.30
C GLU A 198 2.18 -5.66 -16.65
N ARG A 199 2.79 -6.20 -17.72
CA ARG A 199 2.68 -5.62 -19.06
C ARG A 199 1.25 -5.61 -19.58
N ILE A 200 0.50 -6.70 -19.36
CA ILE A 200 -0.93 -6.79 -19.72
C ILE A 200 -1.73 -5.76 -18.94
N ALA A 201 -1.54 -5.67 -17.64
CA ALA A 201 -2.27 -4.76 -16.77
C ALA A 201 -2.01 -3.30 -17.13
N ILE A 202 -0.76 -2.88 -17.31
CA ILE A 202 -0.40 -1.52 -17.70
C ILE A 202 -1.04 -1.17 -19.04
N HIS A 203 -0.94 -2.06 -20.03
CA HIS A 203 -1.58 -1.83 -21.34
C HIS A 203 -3.10 -1.69 -21.20
N ALA A 204 -3.76 -2.59 -20.46
CA ALA A 204 -5.20 -2.58 -20.27
C ALA A 204 -5.67 -1.31 -19.52
N PHE A 205 -4.97 -0.93 -18.46
CA PHE A 205 -5.34 0.25 -17.65
C PHE A 205 -5.16 1.56 -18.40
N VAL A 206 -4.05 1.70 -19.14
CA VAL A 206 -3.84 2.87 -19.99
C VAL A 206 -4.93 2.95 -21.06
N SER A 207 -5.21 1.85 -21.75
CA SER A 207 -6.28 1.80 -22.76
C SER A 207 -7.64 2.11 -22.15
N LEU A 208 -7.95 1.57 -20.96
CA LEU A 208 -9.18 1.88 -20.25
C LEU A 208 -9.34 3.39 -20.02
N VAL A 209 -8.31 4.06 -19.49
CA VAL A 209 -8.36 5.50 -19.22
C VAL A 209 -8.56 6.29 -20.52
N GLU A 210 -7.82 5.92 -21.59
CA GLU A 210 -7.89 6.61 -22.88
C GLU A 210 -9.25 6.46 -23.57
N THR A 211 -9.91 5.30 -23.42
CA THR A 211 -11.14 4.95 -24.15
C THR A 211 -12.40 4.94 -23.30
N TYR A 212 -12.29 5.21 -22.00
CA TYR A 212 -13.45 5.19 -21.10
C TYR A 212 -14.56 6.12 -21.62
N ASP A 213 -15.75 5.53 -21.78
CA ASP A 213 -16.98 6.22 -22.16
C ASP A 213 -18.11 5.80 -21.23
N ARG A 214 -18.63 6.76 -20.47
CA ARG A 214 -19.70 6.54 -19.50
C ARG A 214 -20.98 6.00 -20.15
N GLN A 215 -21.32 6.45 -21.37
CA GLN A 215 -22.52 6.01 -22.07
C GLN A 215 -22.40 4.54 -22.46
N GLN A 216 -21.26 4.13 -22.99
CA GLN A 216 -21.01 2.74 -23.34
C GLN A 216 -21.08 1.80 -22.13
N VAL A 217 -20.60 2.25 -20.96
CA VAL A 217 -20.68 1.47 -19.71
C VAL A 217 -22.12 1.37 -19.22
N ALA A 218 -22.90 2.47 -19.30
CA ALA A 218 -24.30 2.46 -18.89
C ALA A 218 -25.20 1.62 -19.85
N ASP A 219 -24.91 1.64 -21.15
CA ASP A 219 -25.65 0.89 -22.15
C ASP A 219 -25.39 -0.63 -22.06
N ALA A 220 -24.26 -1.05 -21.47
CA ALA A 220 -23.95 -2.45 -21.23
C ALA A 220 -24.86 -3.10 -20.16
N ASP A 221 -25.52 -2.31 -19.30
CA ASP A 221 -26.48 -2.79 -18.30
C ASP A 221 -27.90 -2.98 -18.85
N GLY A 222 -28.16 -2.60 -20.11
CA GLY A 222 -29.49 -2.59 -20.75
C GLY A 222 -29.77 -3.74 -21.74
N GLY A 223 -28.89 -4.76 -21.80
CA GLY A 223 -28.97 -5.89 -22.75
C GLY A 223 -29.35 -7.24 -22.09
#